data_2f282e166d309a6f4e4620589d907992
#
_entry.id   2f282e166d309a6f4e4620589d907992
#
_cell.length_a   1.000
_cell.length_b   1.000
_cell.length_c   1.000
_cell.angle_alpha   90.00
_cell.angle_beta   90.00
_cell.angle_gamma   90.00
#
_symmetry.space_group_name_H-M   'P 1'
#
loop_
_entity.id
_entity.type
_entity.pdbx_description
1 polymer ?
#
loop_
_entity_poly.entity_id
_entity_poly.type
_entity_poly.pdbx_seq_one_letter_code
_entity_poly.pdbx_strand_id
1 'polypeptide(L)'
;MEKELTNNHNPFKHVYTGVDKTVKRAIPLKAIKKIKNLDLSLHPSLDFARDMFLFSFYTRGMSFIDMAHLKKKDLQNGILSYRRRKTGQQLFIKWEKCMQEIADKHKTDYDSPYLLPILKYPYDNRSQYRNALYRTNKNLKEVAKLAGISIPLTLYVARHSWASIAKSKNIPISVISEGMGHDSEMTTQIYLASLDNSVVDGANIQILRV
;
A
#
# COMPACT_ATOMS: atom_id res chain seq x y z
N MET A 1 48.70 0.68 -41.07
CA MET A 1 47.24 0.50 -41.38
C MET A 1 46.55 -0.04 -40.11
N GLU A 2 46.16 0.83 -39.25
CA GLU A 2 45.36 0.45 -38.06
C GLU A 2 43.90 0.47 -38.43
N LYS A 3 43.24 -0.71 -38.30
CA LYS A 3 41.77 -0.81 -38.43
C LYS A 3 41.14 -0.34 -37.14
N GLU A 4 40.52 0.84 -37.17
CA GLU A 4 39.62 1.30 -36.14
C GLU A 4 38.43 0.35 -36.04
N LEU A 5 38.35 -0.35 -34.91
CA LEU A 5 37.17 -1.13 -34.48
C LEU A 5 36.19 -0.15 -33.82
N THR A 6 35.36 0.52 -34.60
CA THR A 6 34.22 1.25 -34.11
C THR A 6 33.04 0.27 -33.92
N ASN A 7 33.07 -0.49 -32.82
CA ASN A 7 31.91 -1.25 -32.39
C ASN A 7 31.07 -0.38 -31.47
N ASN A 8 30.23 0.43 -32.10
CA ASN A 8 29.20 1.21 -31.40
C ASN A 8 28.02 0.30 -31.02
N HIS A 9 28.30 -0.71 -30.18
CA HIS A 9 27.26 -1.52 -29.57
C HIS A 9 26.71 -0.76 -28.39
N ASN A 10 25.62 0.00 -28.59
CA ASN A 10 24.82 0.52 -27.51
C ASN A 10 23.83 -0.58 -27.07
N PRO A 11 24.13 -1.36 -26.00
CA PRO A 11 23.30 -2.49 -25.57
C PRO A 11 21.91 -2.05 -25.07
N PHE A 12 21.71 -0.74 -24.84
CA PHE A 12 20.46 -0.17 -24.35
C PHE A 12 19.61 0.50 -25.43
N LYS A 13 19.98 0.38 -26.72
CA LYS A 13 19.28 1.03 -27.84
C LYS A 13 17.80 0.64 -27.95
N HIS A 14 17.40 -0.51 -27.40
CA HIS A 14 16.03 -1.03 -27.39
C HIS A 14 15.41 -1.14 -26.01
N VAL A 15 16.06 -0.58 -24.98
CA VAL A 15 15.48 -0.56 -23.64
C VAL A 15 14.45 0.55 -23.56
N TYR A 16 13.20 0.17 -23.28
CA TYR A 16 12.14 1.12 -23.04
C TYR A 16 12.45 1.94 -21.78
N THR A 17 12.68 3.25 -21.95
CA THR A 17 12.96 4.20 -20.87
C THR A 17 11.75 5.02 -20.46
N GLY A 18 10.59 4.76 -21.04
CA GLY A 18 9.36 5.44 -20.74
C GLY A 18 8.72 4.95 -19.44
N VAL A 19 7.74 5.72 -18.96
CA VAL A 19 6.93 5.33 -17.81
C VAL A 19 5.65 4.67 -18.32
N ASP A 20 5.51 3.37 -18.10
CA ASP A 20 4.28 2.66 -18.42
C ASP A 20 3.11 3.17 -17.57
N LYS A 21 1.94 3.32 -18.21
CA LYS A 21 0.71 3.63 -17.47
C LYS A 21 0.40 2.46 -16.52
N THR A 22 0.45 2.73 -15.24
CA THR A 22 0.09 1.72 -14.23
C THR A 22 -1.38 1.35 -14.36
N VAL A 23 -1.67 0.05 -14.41
CA VAL A 23 -3.04 -0.46 -14.41
C VAL A 23 -3.78 0.07 -13.17
N LYS A 24 -4.98 0.64 -13.38
CA LYS A 24 -5.84 1.10 -12.27
C LYS A 24 -6.18 -0.08 -11.36
N ARG A 25 -5.66 -0.07 -10.13
CA ARG A 25 -5.87 -1.12 -9.14
C ARG A 25 -6.58 -0.62 -7.89
N ALA A 26 -6.90 0.68 -7.84
CA ALA A 26 -7.60 1.26 -6.71
C ALA A 26 -9.08 0.82 -6.67
N ILE A 27 -9.59 0.59 -5.47
CA ILE A 27 -11.01 0.38 -5.21
C ILE A 27 -11.59 1.58 -4.46
N PRO A 28 -12.89 1.89 -4.69
CA PRO A 28 -13.54 3.02 -4.04
C PRO A 28 -13.78 2.76 -2.55
N LEU A 29 -14.00 3.84 -1.79
CA LEU A 29 -14.26 3.76 -0.34
C LEU A 29 -15.44 2.83 0.01
N LYS A 30 -16.47 2.77 -0.86
CA LYS A 30 -17.61 1.83 -0.69
C LYS A 30 -17.14 0.36 -0.66
N ALA A 31 -16.16 0.01 -1.50
CA ALA A 31 -15.59 -1.34 -1.53
C ALA A 31 -14.72 -1.60 -0.28
N ILE A 32 -13.95 -0.62 0.19
CA ILE A 32 -13.22 -0.72 1.47
C ILE A 32 -14.19 -1.00 2.62
N LYS A 33 -15.34 -0.31 2.67
CA LYS A 33 -16.38 -0.53 3.69
C LYS A 33 -16.97 -1.94 3.60
N LYS A 34 -17.20 -2.47 2.39
CA LYS A 34 -17.67 -3.86 2.22
C LYS A 34 -16.65 -4.87 2.76
N ILE A 35 -15.36 -4.70 2.44
CA ILE A 35 -14.27 -5.54 2.96
C ILE A 35 -14.24 -5.51 4.48
N LYS A 36 -14.31 -4.32 5.07
CA LYS A 36 -14.31 -4.14 6.53
C LYS A 36 -15.44 -4.90 7.21
N ASN A 37 -16.63 -4.89 6.62
CA ASN A 37 -17.87 -5.43 7.23
C ASN A 37 -18.12 -6.90 6.92
N LEU A 38 -17.20 -7.60 6.22
CA LEU A 38 -17.31 -9.04 6.02
C LEU A 38 -17.23 -9.78 7.36
N ASP A 39 -18.17 -10.65 7.61
CA ASP A 39 -18.03 -11.63 8.68
C ASP A 39 -17.13 -12.77 8.20
N LEU A 40 -15.96 -12.86 8.79
CA LEU A 40 -14.95 -13.89 8.52
C LEU A 40 -14.58 -14.67 9.79
N SER A 41 -15.44 -14.67 10.79
CA SER A 41 -15.21 -15.31 12.09
C SER A 41 -14.90 -16.81 11.96
N LEU A 42 -15.51 -17.49 10.99
CA LEU A 42 -15.27 -18.91 10.68
C LEU A 42 -14.03 -19.15 9.79
N HIS A 43 -13.37 -18.11 9.33
CA HIS A 43 -12.25 -18.17 8.39
C HIS A 43 -11.03 -17.37 8.88
N PRO A 44 -10.31 -17.79 9.94
CA PRO A 44 -9.26 -17.00 10.57
C PRO A 44 -8.17 -16.52 9.61
N SER A 45 -7.82 -17.31 8.60
CA SER A 45 -6.79 -16.95 7.62
C SER A 45 -7.24 -15.85 6.65
N LEU A 46 -8.52 -15.83 6.28
CA LEU A 46 -9.11 -14.76 5.47
C LEU A 46 -9.30 -13.50 6.30
N ASP A 47 -9.72 -13.67 7.55
CA ASP A 47 -9.89 -12.60 8.52
C ASP A 47 -8.55 -11.87 8.76
N PHE A 48 -7.47 -12.61 9.00
CA PHE A 48 -6.13 -12.04 9.10
C PHE A 48 -5.73 -11.28 7.81
N ALA A 49 -5.95 -11.86 6.63
CA ALA A 49 -5.59 -11.21 5.38
C ALA A 49 -6.39 -9.91 5.16
N ARG A 50 -7.71 -9.92 5.45
CA ARG A 50 -8.55 -8.74 5.43
C ARG A 50 -8.01 -7.66 6.37
N ASP A 51 -7.65 -8.02 7.59
CA ASP A 51 -7.17 -7.07 8.59
C ASP A 51 -5.80 -6.50 8.21
N MET A 52 -4.91 -7.28 7.61
CA MET A 52 -3.64 -6.76 7.07
C MET A 52 -3.87 -5.78 5.90
N PHE A 53 -4.85 -6.04 5.03
CA PHE A 53 -5.24 -5.11 3.98
C PHE A 53 -5.78 -3.80 4.57
N LEU A 54 -6.66 -3.87 5.56
CA LEU A 54 -7.22 -2.70 6.23
C LEU A 54 -6.14 -1.93 7.02
N PHE A 55 -5.25 -2.63 7.70
CA PHE A 55 -4.14 -2.00 8.40
C PHE A 55 -3.23 -1.21 7.45
N SER A 56 -2.87 -1.81 6.29
CA SER A 56 -2.15 -1.09 5.26
C SER A 56 -2.91 0.16 4.80
N PHE A 57 -4.21 0.05 4.57
CA PHE A 57 -5.04 1.18 4.17
C PHE A 57 -5.09 2.27 5.26
N TYR A 58 -5.30 1.92 6.52
CA TYR A 58 -5.36 2.87 7.64
C TYR A 58 -4.01 3.56 7.90
N THR A 59 -2.91 2.87 7.65
CA THR A 59 -1.56 3.41 7.78
C THR A 59 -1.05 4.08 6.49
N ARG A 60 -1.92 4.74 5.74
CA ARG A 60 -1.61 5.52 4.52
C ARG A 60 -1.00 4.67 3.40
N GLY A 61 -1.41 3.42 3.30
CA GLY A 61 -0.88 2.49 2.31
C GLY A 61 0.52 1.96 2.65
N MET A 62 0.80 1.73 3.92
CA MET A 62 2.07 1.13 4.36
C MET A 62 2.32 -0.18 3.62
N SER A 63 3.55 -0.38 3.15
CA SER A 63 3.91 -1.60 2.44
C SER A 63 3.96 -2.81 3.38
N PHE A 64 3.68 -4.01 2.86
CA PHE A 64 3.68 -5.21 3.69
C PHE A 64 5.04 -5.52 4.31
N ILE A 65 6.13 -5.15 3.63
CA ILE A 65 7.47 -5.31 4.19
C ILE A 65 7.69 -4.38 5.40
N ASP A 66 7.15 -3.16 5.35
CA ASP A 66 7.23 -2.23 6.47
C ASP A 66 6.37 -2.76 7.63
N MET A 67 5.11 -3.18 7.35
CA MET A 67 4.22 -3.80 8.34
C MET A 67 4.86 -5.00 9.05
N ALA A 68 5.53 -5.88 8.28
CA ALA A 68 6.16 -7.08 8.82
C ALA A 68 7.31 -6.79 9.80
N HIS A 69 7.92 -5.63 9.68
CA HIS A 69 9.06 -5.24 10.52
C HIS A 69 8.72 -4.17 11.56
N LEU A 70 7.44 -3.76 11.67
CA LEU A 70 7.02 -2.89 12.76
C LEU A 70 7.27 -3.56 14.11
N LYS A 71 7.85 -2.81 15.02
CA LYS A 71 8.12 -3.25 16.39
C LYS A 71 7.16 -2.58 17.37
N LYS A 72 6.89 -3.24 18.48
CA LYS A 72 6.08 -2.66 19.59
C LYS A 72 6.63 -1.29 20.04
N LYS A 73 7.96 -1.14 20.07
CA LYS A 73 8.63 0.12 20.44
C LYS A 73 8.46 1.27 19.43
N ASP A 74 8.04 0.97 18.20
CA ASP A 74 7.82 1.98 17.16
C ASP A 74 6.51 2.74 17.40
N LEU A 75 5.64 2.24 18.28
CA LEU A 75 4.42 2.90 18.74
C LEU A 75 4.65 3.50 20.12
N GLN A 76 4.72 4.83 20.19
CA GLN A 76 4.92 5.57 21.45
C GLN A 76 4.02 6.81 21.47
N ASN A 77 3.43 7.09 22.61
CA ASN A 77 2.62 8.29 22.83
C ASN A 77 1.53 8.53 21.76
N GLY A 78 0.92 7.45 21.26
CA GLY A 78 -0.11 7.53 20.22
C GLY A 78 0.41 7.87 18.83
N ILE A 79 1.72 7.74 18.59
CA ILE A 79 2.35 7.97 17.29
C ILE A 79 3.14 6.70 16.90
N LEU A 80 2.84 6.18 15.71
CA LEU A 80 3.63 5.14 15.06
C LEU A 80 4.74 5.81 14.26
N SER A 81 6.00 5.53 14.61
CA SER A 81 7.18 6.10 13.97
C SER A 81 8.01 4.98 13.35
N TYR A 82 8.18 4.98 12.04
CA TYR A 82 8.96 3.95 11.35
C TYR A 82 9.73 4.51 10.16
N ARG A 83 10.82 3.85 9.81
CA ARG A 83 11.61 4.17 8.62
C ARG A 83 11.21 3.25 7.48
N ARG A 84 10.74 3.84 6.39
CA ARG A 84 10.32 3.10 5.19
C ARG A 84 11.50 2.35 4.58
N ARG A 85 11.37 1.04 4.41
CA ARG A 85 12.49 0.18 3.97
C ARG A 85 12.91 0.42 2.52
N LYS A 86 12.00 0.87 1.66
CA LYS A 86 12.31 1.13 0.25
C LYS A 86 13.06 2.45 0.03
N THR A 87 12.70 3.50 0.74
CA THR A 87 13.19 4.87 0.49
C THR A 87 14.04 5.41 1.65
N GLY A 88 14.03 4.74 2.81
CA GLY A 88 14.72 5.24 4.00
C GLY A 88 14.05 6.42 4.70
N GLN A 89 12.93 6.90 4.18
CA GLN A 89 12.22 8.04 4.73
C GLN A 89 11.59 7.69 6.09
N GLN A 90 11.74 8.60 7.06
CA GLN A 90 11.08 8.48 8.36
C GLN A 90 9.65 8.97 8.24
N LEU A 91 8.70 8.16 8.69
CA LEU A 91 7.28 8.48 8.69
C LEU A 91 6.70 8.43 10.10
N PHE A 92 5.78 9.37 10.36
CA PHE A 92 5.05 9.48 11.61
C PHE A 92 3.55 9.39 11.31
N ILE A 93 2.87 8.43 11.94
CA ILE A 93 1.44 8.20 11.75
C ILE A 93 0.76 8.29 13.10
N LYS A 94 -0.21 9.19 13.22
CA LYS A 94 -1.09 9.23 14.40
C LYS A 94 -1.80 7.88 14.50
N TRP A 95 -1.71 7.28 15.69
CA TRP A 95 -2.33 6.00 15.95
C TRP A 95 -3.83 6.16 16.20
N GLU A 96 -4.63 5.47 15.43
CA GLU A 96 -6.08 5.58 15.48
C GLU A 96 -6.71 4.28 16.03
N LYS A 97 -7.92 4.38 16.56
CA LYS A 97 -8.66 3.26 17.16
C LYS A 97 -8.77 2.04 16.22
N CYS A 98 -9.00 2.28 14.92
CA CYS A 98 -9.10 1.20 13.92
C CYS A 98 -7.79 0.42 13.72
N MET A 99 -6.65 1.04 13.95
CA MET A 99 -5.32 0.36 13.92
C MET A 99 -5.11 -0.45 15.20
N GLN A 100 -5.52 0.13 16.35
CA GLN A 100 -5.44 -0.54 17.66
C GLN A 100 -6.30 -1.80 17.68
N GLU A 101 -7.53 -1.75 17.18
CA GLU A 101 -8.45 -2.90 17.11
C GLU A 101 -7.82 -4.07 16.35
N ILE A 102 -7.11 -3.79 15.23
CA ILE A 102 -6.40 -4.83 14.48
C ILE A 102 -5.20 -5.37 15.25
N ALA A 103 -4.41 -4.48 15.86
CA ALA A 103 -3.24 -4.88 16.66
C ALA A 103 -3.65 -5.72 17.87
N ASP A 104 -4.74 -5.35 18.55
CA ASP A 104 -5.28 -6.08 19.70
C ASP A 104 -5.86 -7.45 19.30
N LYS A 105 -6.50 -7.53 18.16
CA LYS A 105 -7.07 -8.78 17.64
C LYS A 105 -5.97 -9.77 17.24
N HIS A 106 -4.87 -9.28 16.70
CA HIS A 106 -3.75 -10.09 16.21
C HIS A 106 -2.50 -9.88 17.08
N LYS A 107 -2.65 -10.01 18.39
CA LYS A 107 -1.54 -9.87 19.34
C LYS A 107 -0.41 -10.85 19.02
N THR A 108 0.80 -10.35 19.11
CA THR A 108 2.02 -11.19 19.10
C THR A 108 2.33 -11.69 20.50
N ASP A 109 3.11 -12.78 20.59
CA ASP A 109 3.60 -13.28 21.86
C ASP A 109 4.32 -12.16 22.64
N TYR A 110 4.34 -12.29 23.99
CA TYR A 110 4.92 -11.27 24.85
C TYR A 110 6.37 -10.96 24.48
N ASP A 111 7.17 -11.99 24.23
CA ASP A 111 8.60 -11.88 23.91
C ASP A 111 8.86 -11.46 22.45
N SER A 112 7.84 -11.43 21.62
CA SER A 112 8.00 -10.97 20.24
C SER A 112 8.23 -9.46 20.20
N PRO A 113 9.27 -8.98 19.52
CA PRO A 113 9.49 -7.55 19.33
C PRO A 113 8.51 -6.92 18.33
N TYR A 114 7.83 -7.74 17.51
CA TYR A 114 7.00 -7.28 16.43
C TYR A 114 5.60 -6.82 16.90
N LEU A 115 5.08 -5.80 16.23
CA LEU A 115 3.73 -5.28 16.49
C LEU A 115 2.64 -6.18 15.91
N LEU A 116 2.89 -6.79 14.73
CA LEU A 116 1.97 -7.67 14.02
C LEU A 116 2.59 -9.05 13.84
N PRO A 117 1.81 -10.15 13.90
CA PRO A 117 2.32 -11.52 13.82
C PRO A 117 2.62 -11.98 12.39
N ILE A 118 3.27 -11.13 11.59
CA ILE A 118 3.69 -11.42 10.22
C ILE A 118 4.99 -12.22 10.22
N LEU A 119 5.96 -11.79 11.03
CA LEU A 119 7.20 -12.50 11.32
C LEU A 119 7.11 -13.12 12.71
N LYS A 120 7.41 -14.41 12.82
CA LYS A 120 7.35 -15.15 14.09
C LYS A 120 8.69 -15.13 14.82
N TYR A 121 9.79 -15.26 14.05
CA TYR A 121 11.13 -15.43 14.60
C TYR A 121 12.06 -14.31 14.11
N PRO A 122 13.08 -13.92 14.88
CA PRO A 122 14.04 -12.89 14.48
C PRO A 122 15.04 -13.34 13.40
N TYR A 123 15.05 -14.62 13.07
CA TYR A 123 15.89 -15.23 12.03
C TYR A 123 15.05 -15.68 10.83
N ASP A 124 15.71 -15.93 9.68
CA ASP A 124 15.07 -16.31 8.41
C ASP A 124 13.90 -15.40 7.99
N ASN A 125 14.04 -14.10 8.24
CA ASN A 125 13.00 -13.13 7.98
C ASN A 125 12.58 -13.09 6.50
N ARG A 126 13.48 -13.40 5.55
CA ARG A 126 13.20 -13.37 4.13
C ARG A 126 12.19 -14.45 3.72
N SER A 127 12.39 -15.70 4.15
CA SER A 127 11.47 -16.80 3.81
C SER A 127 10.13 -16.63 4.52
N GLN A 128 10.14 -16.25 5.81
CA GLN A 128 8.93 -15.94 6.56
C GLN A 128 8.11 -14.86 5.87
N TYR A 129 8.74 -13.75 5.51
CA TYR A 129 8.10 -12.64 4.82
C TYR A 129 7.50 -13.07 3.47
N ARG A 130 8.28 -13.78 2.63
CA ARG A 130 7.78 -14.24 1.32
C ARG A 130 6.56 -15.14 1.45
N ASN A 131 6.61 -16.08 2.38
CA ASN A 131 5.50 -17.00 2.64
C ASN A 131 4.27 -16.28 3.19
N ALA A 132 4.47 -15.33 4.11
CA ALA A 132 3.38 -14.51 4.64
C ALA A 132 2.75 -13.65 3.55
N LEU A 133 3.55 -12.98 2.73
CA LEU A 133 3.07 -12.17 1.60
C LEU A 133 2.27 -13.00 0.59
N TYR A 134 2.80 -14.17 0.22
CA TYR A 134 2.11 -15.07 -0.71
C TYR A 134 0.75 -15.51 -0.16
N ARG A 135 0.71 -16.01 1.09
CA ARG A 135 -0.52 -16.46 1.74
C ARG A 135 -1.53 -15.33 1.89
N THR A 136 -1.09 -14.17 2.34
CA THR A 136 -1.97 -13.00 2.50
C THR A 136 -2.58 -12.58 1.16
N ASN A 137 -1.77 -12.45 0.10
CA ASN A 137 -2.30 -12.09 -1.22
C ASN A 137 -3.20 -13.18 -1.84
N LYS A 138 -2.93 -14.47 -1.58
CA LYS A 138 -3.81 -15.57 -1.98
C LYS A 138 -5.17 -15.43 -1.30
N ASN A 139 -5.19 -15.24 0.01
CA ASN A 139 -6.41 -15.09 0.81
C ASN A 139 -7.19 -13.82 0.45
N LEU A 140 -6.51 -12.72 0.13
CA LEU A 140 -7.16 -11.48 -0.32
C LEU A 140 -7.96 -11.65 -1.62
N LYS A 141 -7.60 -12.59 -2.50
CA LYS A 141 -8.40 -12.89 -3.69
C LYS A 141 -9.74 -13.52 -3.30
N GLU A 142 -9.75 -14.37 -2.29
CA GLU A 142 -11.01 -14.95 -1.77
C GLU A 142 -11.84 -13.88 -1.03
N VAL A 143 -11.22 -13.04 -0.24
CA VAL A 143 -11.87 -11.86 0.38
C VAL A 143 -12.52 -10.97 -0.68
N ALA A 144 -11.86 -10.75 -1.83
CA ALA A 144 -12.42 -9.98 -2.94
C ALA A 144 -13.72 -10.61 -3.46
N LYS A 145 -13.73 -11.94 -3.68
CA LYS A 145 -14.91 -12.67 -4.15
C LYS A 145 -16.08 -12.55 -3.16
N LEU A 146 -15.81 -12.78 -1.88
CA LEU A 146 -16.82 -12.67 -0.82
C LEU A 146 -17.38 -11.24 -0.70
N ALA A 147 -16.55 -10.21 -0.94
CA ALA A 147 -16.97 -8.80 -0.94
C ALA A 147 -17.66 -8.37 -2.24
N GLY A 148 -17.75 -9.24 -3.26
CA GLY A 148 -18.29 -8.90 -4.58
C GLY A 148 -17.45 -7.84 -5.31
N ILE A 149 -16.12 -7.95 -5.21
CA ILE A 149 -15.15 -7.04 -5.85
C ILE A 149 -14.57 -7.75 -7.08
N SER A 150 -14.71 -7.14 -8.25
CA SER A 150 -14.32 -7.74 -9.55
C SER A 150 -12.82 -7.79 -9.80
N ILE A 151 -12.04 -6.93 -9.14
CA ILE A 151 -10.58 -6.92 -9.29
C ILE A 151 -9.91 -7.79 -8.21
N PRO A 152 -8.82 -8.49 -8.51
CA PRO A 152 -8.09 -9.26 -7.52
C PRO A 152 -7.46 -8.35 -6.48
N LEU A 153 -7.83 -8.52 -5.21
CA LEU A 153 -7.21 -7.78 -4.12
C LEU A 153 -5.79 -8.28 -3.85
N THR A 154 -4.93 -7.32 -3.58
CA THR A 154 -3.58 -7.52 -3.05
C THR A 154 -3.28 -6.41 -2.05
N LEU A 155 -2.25 -6.57 -1.24
CA LEU A 155 -1.81 -5.50 -0.33
C LEU A 155 -1.43 -4.22 -1.07
N TYR A 156 -1.00 -4.32 -2.32
CA TYR A 156 -0.70 -3.16 -3.16
C TYR A 156 -1.97 -2.37 -3.54
N VAL A 157 -3.12 -3.05 -3.67
CA VAL A 157 -4.42 -2.41 -3.88
C VAL A 157 -4.79 -1.50 -2.72
N ALA A 158 -4.48 -1.86 -1.47
CA ALA A 158 -4.74 -1.01 -0.31
C ALA A 158 -4.02 0.35 -0.44
N ARG A 159 -2.76 0.32 -0.83
CA ARG A 159 -1.94 1.52 -1.05
C ARG A 159 -2.47 2.39 -2.18
N HIS A 160 -2.81 1.78 -3.32
CA HIS A 160 -3.43 2.51 -4.45
C HIS A 160 -4.76 3.14 -4.07
N SER A 161 -5.58 2.40 -3.32
CA SER A 161 -6.90 2.88 -2.90
C SER A 161 -6.80 4.07 -1.96
N TRP A 162 -5.87 4.03 -0.99
CA TRP A 162 -5.66 5.16 -0.10
C TRP A 162 -5.30 6.43 -0.89
N ALA A 163 -4.33 6.34 -1.80
CA ALA A 163 -3.89 7.47 -2.61
C ALA A 163 -5.00 8.00 -3.54
N SER A 164 -5.72 7.10 -4.22
CA SER A 164 -6.81 7.48 -5.13
C SER A 164 -7.99 8.10 -4.39
N ILE A 165 -8.34 7.58 -3.21
CA ILE A 165 -9.38 8.14 -2.35
C ILE A 165 -8.95 9.52 -1.82
N ALA A 166 -7.70 9.67 -1.38
CA ALA A 166 -7.18 10.96 -0.95
C ALA A 166 -7.27 12.01 -2.08
N LYS A 167 -6.87 11.63 -3.31
CA LYS A 167 -7.01 12.49 -4.50
C LYS A 167 -8.46 12.85 -4.79
N SER A 168 -9.39 11.89 -4.74
CA SER A 168 -10.82 12.15 -4.96
C SER A 168 -11.45 13.05 -3.89
N LYS A 169 -10.78 13.24 -2.77
CA LYS A 169 -11.13 14.17 -1.69
C LYS A 169 -10.38 15.51 -1.80
N ASN A 170 -9.78 15.79 -2.95
CA ASN A 170 -9.00 17.00 -3.22
C ASN A 170 -7.83 17.24 -2.26
N ILE A 171 -7.27 16.18 -1.69
CA ILE A 171 -6.03 16.30 -0.90
C ILE A 171 -4.87 16.60 -1.86
N PRO A 172 -4.05 17.64 -1.58
CA PRO A 172 -2.91 18.00 -2.43
C PRO A 172 -1.96 16.83 -2.67
N ILE A 173 -1.38 16.75 -3.87
CA ILE A 173 -0.45 15.66 -4.24
C ILE A 173 0.78 15.65 -3.34
N SER A 174 1.28 16.82 -2.93
CA SER A 174 2.38 16.96 -1.96
C SER A 174 2.06 16.24 -0.65
N VAL A 175 0.87 16.46 -0.10
CA VAL A 175 0.43 15.82 1.16
C VAL A 175 0.26 14.30 0.97
N ILE A 176 -0.25 13.85 -0.19
CA ILE A 176 -0.36 12.42 -0.51
C ILE A 176 1.04 11.80 -0.64
N SER A 177 1.96 12.49 -1.32
CA SER A 177 3.35 12.05 -1.53
C SER A 177 4.08 11.88 -0.20
N GLU A 178 4.02 12.90 0.65
CA GLU A 178 4.60 12.87 1.98
C GLU A 178 3.98 11.77 2.85
N GLY A 179 2.65 11.69 2.89
CA GLY A 179 1.92 10.67 3.64
C GLY A 179 2.25 9.24 3.22
N MET A 180 2.59 9.02 1.96
CA MET A 180 3.01 7.72 1.42
C MET A 180 4.52 7.47 1.53
N GLY A 181 5.30 8.47 1.87
CA GLY A 181 6.76 8.39 1.90
C GLY A 181 7.36 8.17 0.51
N HIS A 182 6.92 8.93 -0.49
CA HIS A 182 7.55 8.96 -1.80
C HIS A 182 8.68 10.00 -1.81
N ASP A 183 9.78 9.69 -2.50
CA ASP A 183 10.93 10.60 -2.60
C ASP A 183 10.63 11.82 -3.48
N SER A 184 9.60 11.74 -4.33
CA SER A 184 9.17 12.85 -5.18
C SER A 184 7.67 12.81 -5.46
N GLU A 185 7.08 13.98 -5.69
CA GLU A 185 5.69 14.11 -6.16
C GLU A 185 5.48 13.48 -7.53
N MET A 186 6.51 13.47 -8.38
CA MET A 186 6.47 12.81 -9.70
C MET A 186 6.10 11.33 -9.55
N THR A 187 6.66 10.62 -8.56
CA THR A 187 6.29 9.24 -8.26
C THR A 187 4.82 9.12 -7.92
N THR A 188 4.28 10.07 -7.15
CA THR A 188 2.86 10.10 -6.78
C THR A 188 1.98 10.45 -7.97
N GLN A 189 2.40 11.38 -8.83
CA GLN A 189 1.67 11.74 -10.05
C GLN A 189 1.56 10.55 -10.99
N ILE A 190 2.64 9.83 -11.27
CA ILE A 190 2.63 8.61 -12.08
C ILE A 190 1.69 7.56 -11.49
N TYR A 191 1.73 7.41 -10.17
CA TYR A 191 0.90 6.48 -9.42
C TYR A 191 -0.60 6.81 -9.51
N LEU A 192 -0.92 8.10 -9.54
CA LEU A 192 -2.27 8.64 -9.64
C LEU A 192 -2.65 9.04 -11.07
N ALA A 193 -1.76 8.83 -12.04
CA ALA A 193 -1.88 9.31 -13.41
C ALA A 193 -3.03 8.68 -14.17
N SER A 194 -4.20 9.06 -13.88
CA SER A 194 -5.36 9.27 -14.72
C SER A 194 -6.48 9.78 -13.82
N LEU A 195 -6.71 11.08 -13.89
CA LEU A 195 -7.99 11.64 -13.44
C LEU A 195 -9.09 10.96 -14.25
N ASP A 196 -10.13 10.54 -13.58
CA ASP A 196 -11.39 10.25 -14.22
C ASP A 196 -11.88 11.57 -14.82
N ASN A 197 -12.32 11.58 -16.07
CA ASN A 197 -12.85 12.77 -16.71
C ASN A 197 -13.95 13.45 -15.86
N SER A 198 -14.71 12.66 -15.10
CA SER A 198 -15.71 13.16 -14.16
C SER A 198 -15.16 14.15 -13.12
N VAL A 199 -13.88 14.02 -12.72
CA VAL A 199 -13.25 14.98 -11.78
C VAL A 199 -12.92 16.29 -12.48
N VAL A 200 -12.46 16.21 -13.73
CA VAL A 200 -12.19 17.40 -14.57
C VAL A 200 -13.48 18.11 -14.90
N ASP A 201 -14.52 17.36 -15.28
CA ASP A 201 -15.85 17.90 -15.57
C ASP A 201 -16.48 18.54 -14.33
N GLY A 202 -16.35 17.90 -13.17
CA GLY A 202 -16.80 18.47 -11.90
C GLY A 202 -16.10 19.77 -11.53
N ALA A 203 -14.79 19.87 -11.75
CA ALA A 203 -14.03 21.10 -11.57
C ALA A 203 -14.48 22.18 -12.55
N ASN A 204 -14.69 21.83 -13.83
CA ASN A 204 -15.17 22.77 -14.83
C ASN A 204 -16.55 23.32 -14.49
N ILE A 205 -17.48 22.48 -14.02
CA ILE A 205 -18.82 22.94 -13.56
C ILE A 205 -18.68 23.95 -12.41
N GLN A 206 -17.75 23.77 -11.49
CA GLN A 206 -17.51 24.72 -10.40
C GLN A 206 -16.97 26.06 -10.92
N ILE A 207 -16.07 26.03 -11.92
CA ILE A 207 -15.52 27.24 -12.55
C ILE A 207 -16.61 28.00 -13.32
N LEU A 208 -17.52 27.29 -13.98
CA LEU A 208 -18.60 27.90 -14.78
C LEU A 208 -19.76 28.45 -13.94
N ARG A 209 -19.76 28.23 -12.63
CA ARG A 209 -20.74 28.79 -11.68
C ARG A 209 -20.36 30.19 -11.17
N VAL A 210 -19.73 31.00 -12.02
CA VAL A 210 -19.40 32.40 -11.74
C VAL A 210 -20.63 33.28 -11.88
#